data_2cd554c304599eee490d7f2e4c3810a2
#
_entry.id   2cd554c304599eee490d7f2e4c3810a2
#
_cell.length_a   1.000
_cell.length_b   1.000
_cell.length_c   1.000
_cell.angle_alpha   90.00
_cell.angle_beta   90.00
_cell.angle_gamma   90.00
#
_symmetry.space_group_name_H-M   'P 1'
#
loop_
_entity.id
_entity.type
_entity.pdbx_description
1 polymer ?
#
loop_
_entity_poly.entity_id
_entity_poly.type
_entity_poly.pdbx_seq_one_letter_code
_entity_poly.pdbx_strand_id
1 'polypeptide(L)'
;MTPLRLSMSAFGPYASLVEIDFSRFDSSLFLIAGPTGAGKTTIFDAMSFALFGETTSDVREAGSLRSDFATEETKSFVEFSFLLRGKEYRVRRSVPYEYVNRNGKLSRKAPEASLEIEGKTVSSSLTEVNDKIQKDLGLDSSQFRMTMMIAQGRFMDLVQAKTKDRLEIF
;
A
#
# COMPACT_ATOMS: atom_id res chain seq x y z
N MET A 1 3.56 -11.55 -9.33
CA MET A 1 3.66 -10.06 -9.28
C MET A 1 5.09 -9.68 -8.95
N THR A 2 5.69 -8.75 -9.71
CA THR A 2 7.06 -8.27 -9.47
C THR A 2 7.01 -6.76 -9.22
N PRO A 3 7.44 -6.26 -8.05
CA PRO A 3 7.44 -4.83 -7.76
C PRO A 3 8.45 -4.10 -8.67
N LEU A 4 8.08 -2.90 -9.13
CA LEU A 4 8.95 -2.03 -9.92
C LEU A 4 9.31 -0.76 -9.15
N ARG A 5 8.32 -0.03 -8.65
CA ARG A 5 8.52 1.22 -7.93
C ARG A 5 7.42 1.44 -6.88
N LEU A 6 7.82 1.95 -5.73
CA LEU A 6 6.92 2.44 -4.71
C LEU A 6 7.27 3.90 -4.42
N SER A 7 6.27 4.79 -4.54
CA SER A 7 6.38 6.19 -4.13
C SER A 7 5.36 6.45 -3.04
N MET A 8 5.77 7.09 -1.97
CA MET A 8 4.89 7.49 -0.87
C MET A 8 5.25 8.89 -0.38
N SER A 9 4.26 9.65 -0.01
CA SER A 9 4.40 11.02 0.48
C SER A 9 3.46 11.26 1.64
N ALA A 10 3.95 11.88 2.71
CA ALA A 10 3.21 12.09 3.94
C ALA A 10 2.49 10.83 4.43
N PHE A 11 3.21 9.69 4.52
CA PHE A 11 2.67 8.38 4.88
C PHE A 11 3.44 7.75 6.02
N GLY A 12 2.78 7.45 7.14
CA GLY A 12 3.41 6.90 8.34
C GLY A 12 4.56 7.77 8.85
N PRO A 13 5.78 7.26 9.03
CA PRO A 13 6.94 8.04 9.48
C PRO A 13 7.55 8.93 8.37
N TYR A 14 7.12 8.78 7.13
CA TYR A 14 7.67 9.50 6.00
C TYR A 14 6.93 10.82 5.77
N ALA A 15 7.54 11.95 6.16
CA ALA A 15 6.94 13.28 6.05
C ALA A 15 6.90 13.83 4.63
N SER A 16 7.90 13.49 3.81
CA SER A 16 8.07 13.96 2.44
C SER A 16 7.98 12.82 1.43
N LEU A 17 8.15 13.13 0.15
CA LEU A 17 8.20 12.13 -0.90
C LEU A 17 9.42 11.20 -0.71
N VAL A 18 9.14 9.91 -0.69
CA VAL A 18 10.13 8.83 -0.71
C VAL A 18 9.82 7.91 -1.87
N GLU A 19 10.85 7.55 -2.63
CA GLU A 19 10.74 6.65 -3.77
C GLU A 19 11.68 5.46 -3.57
N ILE A 20 11.16 4.26 -3.82
CA ILE A 20 11.91 3.01 -3.80
C ILE A 20 11.80 2.41 -5.20
N ASP A 21 12.92 2.31 -5.88
CA ASP A 21 13.02 1.71 -7.22
C ASP A 21 13.54 0.28 -7.07
N PHE A 22 12.63 -0.68 -7.15
CA PHE A 22 12.96 -2.12 -7.04
C PHE A 22 13.65 -2.65 -8.29
N SER A 23 13.53 -1.98 -9.43
CA SER A 23 14.19 -2.39 -10.68
C SER A 23 15.73 -2.26 -10.62
N ARG A 24 16.23 -1.51 -9.63
CA ARG A 24 17.66 -1.33 -9.39
C ARG A 24 18.32 -2.49 -8.66
N PHE A 25 17.55 -3.43 -8.15
CA PHE A 25 18.09 -4.61 -7.47
C PHE A 25 18.31 -5.73 -8.48
N ASP A 26 19.57 -6.14 -8.64
CA ASP A 26 19.96 -7.24 -9.54
C ASP A 26 19.49 -8.61 -9.06
N SER A 27 18.99 -8.71 -7.84
CA SER A 27 18.51 -9.93 -7.20
C SER A 27 17.01 -9.88 -6.95
N SER A 28 16.34 -11.03 -7.08
CA SER A 28 14.94 -11.21 -6.66
C SER A 28 14.78 -11.20 -5.13
N LEU A 29 15.88 -11.29 -4.38
CA LEU A 29 15.91 -11.25 -2.92
C LEU A 29 16.69 -10.01 -2.45
N PHE A 30 16.09 -9.20 -1.60
CA PHE A 30 16.70 -8.02 -0.98
C PHE A 30 16.33 -7.92 0.49
N LEU A 31 17.20 -7.27 1.26
CA LEU A 31 17.02 -7.04 2.69
C LEU A 31 16.74 -5.56 2.97
N ILE A 32 15.66 -5.27 3.70
CA ILE A 32 15.38 -3.94 4.24
C ILE A 32 15.87 -3.90 5.69
N ALA A 33 17.00 -3.23 5.93
CA ALA A 33 17.62 -3.11 7.24
C ALA A 33 17.50 -1.68 7.79
N GLY A 34 17.50 -1.55 9.11
CA GLY A 34 17.46 -0.26 9.80
C GLY A 34 17.01 -0.42 11.26
N PRO A 35 17.14 0.63 12.10
CA PRO A 35 16.73 0.60 13.49
C PRO A 35 15.22 0.38 13.65
N THR A 36 14.79 -0.02 14.86
CA THR A 36 13.36 -0.12 15.20
C THR A 36 12.71 1.27 15.07
N GLY A 37 11.52 1.33 14.50
CA GLY A 37 10.83 2.61 14.25
C GLY A 37 11.19 3.31 12.93
N ALA A 38 12.20 2.85 12.19
CA ALA A 38 12.65 3.48 10.93
C ALA A 38 11.66 3.35 9.75
N GLY A 39 10.48 2.79 9.96
CA GLY A 39 9.46 2.68 8.91
C GLY A 39 9.58 1.46 7.98
N LYS A 40 10.40 0.46 8.30
CA LYS A 40 10.56 -0.74 7.45
C LYS A 40 9.23 -1.42 7.13
N THR A 41 8.39 -1.65 8.14
CA THR A 41 7.05 -2.25 7.98
C THR A 41 6.12 -1.33 7.18
N THR A 42 6.28 -0.03 7.28
CA THR A 42 5.47 0.96 6.56
C THR A 42 5.63 0.85 5.05
N ILE A 43 6.76 0.34 4.55
CA ILE A 43 6.95 0.05 3.12
C ILE A 43 5.93 -1.01 2.65
N PHE A 44 5.73 -2.04 3.44
CA PHE A 44 4.74 -3.09 3.15
C PHE A 44 3.31 -2.60 3.36
N ASP A 45 3.07 -1.77 4.40
CA ASP A 45 1.79 -1.09 4.61
C ASP A 45 1.42 -0.23 3.41
N ALA A 46 2.40 0.49 2.83
CA ALA A 46 2.19 1.31 1.64
C ALA A 46 1.82 0.47 0.41
N MET A 47 2.49 -0.67 0.19
CA MET A 47 2.12 -1.59 -0.91
C MET A 47 0.71 -2.13 -0.75
N SER A 48 0.35 -2.62 0.46
CA SER A 48 -0.99 -3.12 0.77
C SER A 48 -2.04 -2.03 0.59
N PHE A 49 -1.77 -0.82 1.10
CA PHE A 49 -2.66 0.32 0.94
C PHE A 49 -2.85 0.72 -0.53
N ALA A 50 -1.79 0.74 -1.33
CA ALA A 50 -1.91 1.02 -2.76
C ALA A 50 -2.80 -0.01 -3.46
N LEU A 51 -2.64 -1.30 -3.17
CA LEU A 51 -3.39 -2.37 -3.82
C LEU A 51 -4.86 -2.40 -3.36
N PHE A 52 -5.10 -2.35 -2.05
CA PHE A 52 -6.42 -2.67 -1.46
C PHE A 52 -7.07 -1.49 -0.71
N GLY A 53 -6.34 -0.40 -0.44
CA GLY A 53 -6.81 0.69 0.41
C GLY A 53 -6.72 0.40 1.91
N GLU A 54 -6.08 -0.71 2.28
CA GLU A 54 -5.92 -1.20 3.66
C GLU A 54 -4.45 -1.44 3.97
N THR A 55 -4.05 -1.26 5.24
CA THR A 55 -2.68 -1.57 5.70
C THR A 55 -2.55 -3.02 6.13
N THR A 56 -1.31 -3.45 6.39
CA THR A 56 -1.03 -4.83 6.85
C THR A 56 -1.48 -5.09 8.28
N SER A 57 -1.70 -4.05 9.08
CA SER A 57 -2.18 -4.13 10.47
C SER A 57 -3.62 -3.64 10.55
N ASP A 58 -4.48 -4.43 11.20
CA ASP A 58 -5.88 -4.09 11.48
C ASP A 58 -6.03 -2.91 12.49
N VAL A 59 -4.91 -2.41 13.02
CA VAL A 59 -4.86 -1.43 14.13
C VAL A 59 -4.88 0.02 13.64
N ARG A 60 -4.61 0.28 12.35
CA ARG A 60 -4.52 1.65 11.83
C ARG A 60 -5.75 2.01 11.01
N GLU A 61 -6.58 2.89 11.53
CA GLU A 61 -7.64 3.53 10.74
C GLU A 61 -7.04 4.34 9.58
N ALA A 62 -7.73 4.38 8.44
CA ALA A 62 -7.27 5.08 7.24
C ALA A 62 -6.91 6.57 7.50
N GLY A 63 -7.55 7.21 8.47
CA GLY A 63 -7.26 8.59 8.87
C GLY A 63 -5.94 8.78 9.63
N SER A 64 -5.38 7.71 10.21
CA SER A 64 -4.11 7.73 10.96
C SER A 64 -2.88 7.38 10.10
N LEU A 65 -3.07 7.21 8.79
CA LEU A 65 -1.98 6.85 7.88
C LEU A 65 -1.15 8.05 7.41
N ARG A 66 -1.72 9.26 7.50
CA ARG A 66 -0.95 10.46 7.20
C ARG A 66 0.16 10.65 8.22
N SER A 67 1.31 11.07 7.76
CA SER A 67 2.43 11.39 8.63
C SER A 67 2.13 12.61 9.50
N ASP A 68 2.29 12.48 10.83
CA ASP A 68 2.19 13.59 11.78
C ASP A 68 3.34 14.60 11.62
N PHE A 69 4.40 14.21 10.92
CA PHE A 69 5.55 15.06 10.63
C PHE A 69 5.42 15.84 9.32
N ALA A 70 4.36 15.60 8.55
CA ALA A 70 4.13 16.27 7.27
C ALA A 70 3.50 17.65 7.47
N THR A 71 3.92 18.64 6.67
CA THR A 71 3.27 19.95 6.64
C THR A 71 1.87 19.86 6.01
N GLU A 72 1.00 20.82 6.33
CA GLU A 72 -0.38 20.85 5.78
C GLU A 72 -0.40 20.88 4.25
N GLU A 73 0.61 21.46 3.63
CA GLU A 73 0.72 21.59 2.16
C GLU A 73 1.17 20.28 1.49
N THR A 74 1.76 19.35 2.24
CA THR A 74 2.28 18.10 1.69
C THR A 74 1.12 17.17 1.33
N LYS A 75 1.01 16.82 0.05
CA LYS A 75 0.01 15.84 -0.41
C LYS A 75 0.33 14.46 0.14
N SER A 76 -0.69 13.79 0.68
CA SER A 76 -0.56 12.44 1.21
C SER A 76 -1.05 11.42 0.19
N PHE A 77 -0.16 10.57 -0.30
CA PHE A 77 -0.48 9.53 -1.27
C PHE A 77 0.52 8.38 -1.23
N VAL A 78 0.09 7.25 -1.77
CA VAL A 78 0.93 6.11 -2.13
C VAL A 78 0.70 5.77 -3.59
N GLU A 79 1.77 5.47 -4.31
CA GLU A 79 1.75 4.98 -5.69
C GLU A 79 2.64 3.75 -5.79
N PHE A 80 2.12 2.68 -6.36
CA PHE A 80 2.83 1.42 -6.51
C PHE A 80 2.74 0.92 -7.95
N SER A 81 3.91 0.72 -8.57
CA SER A 81 4.04 0.12 -9.89
C SER A 81 4.59 -1.28 -9.80
N PHE A 82 4.01 -2.21 -10.55
CA PHE A 82 4.41 -3.61 -10.58
C PHE A 82 4.10 -4.28 -11.91
N LEU A 83 4.81 -5.37 -12.21
CA LEU A 83 4.50 -6.26 -13.33
C LEU A 83 3.58 -7.39 -12.87
N LEU A 84 2.51 -7.61 -13.63
CA LEU A 84 1.61 -8.73 -13.44
C LEU A 84 1.30 -9.38 -14.79
N ARG A 85 1.68 -10.65 -14.97
CA ARG A 85 1.49 -11.39 -16.23
C ARG A 85 2.03 -10.63 -17.45
N GLY A 86 3.21 -10.01 -17.31
CA GLY A 86 3.88 -9.28 -18.38
C GLY A 86 3.35 -7.88 -18.67
N LYS A 87 2.36 -7.38 -17.92
CA LYS A 87 1.83 -6.01 -18.05
C LYS A 87 2.24 -5.15 -16.88
N GLU A 88 2.53 -3.88 -17.12
CA GLU A 88 2.80 -2.90 -16.09
C GLU A 88 1.50 -2.34 -15.55
N TYR A 89 1.35 -2.40 -14.21
CA TYR A 89 0.27 -1.80 -13.44
C TYR A 89 0.83 -0.64 -12.62
N ARG A 90 0.08 0.45 -12.53
CA ARG A 90 0.36 1.57 -11.63
C ARG A 90 -0.90 1.93 -10.88
N VAL A 91 -0.88 1.75 -9.58
CA VAL A 91 -1.99 2.09 -8.68
C VAL A 91 -1.56 3.25 -7.80
N ARG A 92 -2.38 4.31 -7.77
CA ARG A 92 -2.18 5.46 -6.90
C ARG A 92 -3.39 5.67 -6.03
N ARG A 93 -3.16 5.91 -4.73
CA ARG A 93 -4.23 6.28 -3.77
C ARG A 93 -3.83 7.48 -2.95
N SER A 94 -4.77 8.40 -2.73
CA SER A 94 -4.62 9.44 -1.72
C SER A 94 -5.00 8.89 -0.34
N VAL A 95 -4.27 9.30 0.68
CA VAL A 95 -4.62 9.05 2.08
C VAL A 95 -5.63 10.12 2.50
N PRO A 96 -6.79 9.77 3.08
CA PRO A 96 -7.71 10.75 3.61
C PRO A 96 -7.12 11.44 4.84
N TYR A 97 -7.31 12.76 4.96
CA TYR A 97 -6.88 13.54 6.12
C TYR A 97 -7.71 14.81 6.28
N GLU A 98 -7.70 15.34 7.49
CA GLU A 98 -8.31 16.63 7.80
C GLU A 98 -7.27 17.74 7.74
N TYR A 99 -7.67 18.92 7.29
CA TYR A 99 -6.84 20.11 7.20
C TYR A 99 -7.67 21.36 7.40
N VAL A 100 -7.03 22.45 7.83
CA VAL A 100 -7.68 23.75 7.91
C VAL A 100 -7.54 24.44 6.56
N ASN A 101 -8.66 24.74 5.92
CA ASN A 101 -8.67 25.43 4.63
C ASN A 101 -8.32 26.92 4.76
N ARG A 102 -8.15 27.62 3.64
CA ARG A 102 -7.79 29.06 3.60
C ARG A 102 -8.77 29.98 4.33
N ASN A 103 -9.99 29.51 4.59
CA ASN A 103 -11.04 30.25 5.31
C ASN A 103 -11.07 29.92 6.81
N GLY A 104 -10.07 29.18 7.33
CA GLY A 104 -10.00 28.77 8.74
C GLY A 104 -10.99 27.65 9.12
N LYS A 105 -11.65 27.00 8.14
CA LYS A 105 -12.59 25.91 8.40
C LYS A 105 -11.91 24.55 8.25
N LEU A 106 -12.26 23.64 9.17
CA LEU A 106 -11.87 22.24 9.08
C LEU A 106 -12.48 21.64 7.81
N SER A 107 -11.67 21.03 6.99
CA SER A 107 -12.03 20.39 5.74
C SER A 107 -11.37 19.02 5.66
N ARG A 108 -11.96 18.09 4.90
CA ARG A 108 -11.43 16.74 4.76
C ARG A 108 -11.05 16.46 3.29
N LYS A 109 -9.84 16.00 3.06
CA LYS A 109 -9.45 15.44 1.78
C LYS A 109 -10.05 14.03 1.68
N ALA A 110 -10.89 13.83 0.67
CA ALA A 110 -11.50 12.54 0.39
C ALA A 110 -10.45 11.54 -0.14
N PRO A 111 -10.64 10.24 0.09
CA PRO A 111 -9.83 9.21 -0.54
C PRO A 111 -10.07 9.21 -2.05
N GLU A 112 -9.00 9.09 -2.81
CA GLU A 112 -9.02 8.95 -4.27
C GLU A 112 -8.19 7.72 -4.65
N ALA A 113 -8.55 7.05 -5.75
CA ALA A 113 -7.75 5.98 -6.32
C ALA A 113 -7.73 6.10 -7.84
N SER A 114 -6.62 5.70 -8.45
CA SER A 114 -6.50 5.52 -9.90
C SER A 114 -5.69 4.29 -10.21
N LEU A 115 -6.04 3.64 -11.32
CA LEU A 115 -5.35 2.48 -11.87
C LEU A 115 -4.99 2.75 -13.32
N GLU A 116 -3.72 2.59 -13.63
CA GLU A 116 -3.20 2.56 -15.00
C GLU A 116 -2.67 1.17 -15.33
N ILE A 117 -2.89 0.73 -16.55
CA ILE A 117 -2.31 -0.50 -17.11
C ILE A 117 -1.66 -0.14 -18.45
N GLU A 118 -0.38 -0.46 -18.62
CA GLU A 118 0.38 -0.11 -19.81
C GLU A 118 0.29 1.40 -20.14
N GLY A 119 0.37 2.26 -19.11
CA GLY A 119 0.31 3.72 -19.23
C GLY A 119 -1.07 4.29 -19.59
N LYS A 120 -2.13 3.45 -19.63
CA LYS A 120 -3.50 3.91 -19.90
C LYS A 120 -4.33 3.84 -18.63
N THR A 121 -5.01 4.93 -18.27
CA THR A 121 -5.95 4.95 -17.14
C THR A 121 -7.13 4.02 -17.42
N VAL A 122 -7.29 3.02 -16.57
CA VAL A 122 -8.37 2.01 -16.67
C VAL A 122 -9.53 2.38 -15.74
N SER A 123 -9.22 2.93 -14.56
CA SER A 123 -10.23 3.38 -13.60
C SER A 123 -9.69 4.50 -12.70
N SER A 124 -10.60 5.36 -12.24
CA SER A 124 -10.38 6.40 -11.22
C SER A 124 -11.42 6.35 -10.10
N SER A 125 -12.20 5.31 -10.01
CA SER A 125 -13.17 5.04 -8.93
C SER A 125 -12.55 4.10 -7.90
N LEU A 126 -12.73 4.39 -6.59
CA LEU A 126 -12.24 3.53 -5.50
C LEU A 126 -12.71 2.09 -5.63
N THR A 127 -14.02 1.90 -5.87
CA THR A 127 -14.64 0.58 -5.99
C THR A 127 -14.10 -0.18 -7.20
N GLU A 128 -14.08 0.46 -8.36
CA GLU A 128 -13.61 -0.17 -9.60
C GLU A 128 -12.13 -0.54 -9.53
N VAL A 129 -11.28 0.32 -8.90
CA VAL A 129 -9.86 0.02 -8.68
C VAL A 129 -9.72 -1.20 -7.77
N ASN A 130 -10.49 -1.27 -6.67
CA ASN A 130 -10.46 -2.41 -5.76
C ASN A 130 -10.86 -3.70 -6.47
N ASP A 131 -12.00 -3.70 -7.14
CA ASP A 131 -12.54 -4.87 -7.85
C ASP A 131 -11.56 -5.35 -8.94
N LYS A 132 -11.00 -4.40 -9.69
CA LYS A 132 -10.07 -4.72 -10.77
C LYS A 132 -8.76 -5.32 -10.24
N ILE A 133 -8.18 -4.73 -9.20
CA ILE A 133 -6.95 -5.22 -8.57
C ILE A 133 -7.17 -6.61 -7.97
N GLN A 134 -8.25 -6.81 -7.19
CA GLN A 134 -8.57 -8.10 -6.60
C GLN A 134 -8.79 -9.18 -7.67
N LYS A 135 -9.54 -8.86 -8.72
CA LYS A 135 -9.78 -9.77 -9.85
C LYS A 135 -8.49 -10.15 -10.58
N ASP A 136 -7.63 -9.18 -10.86
CA ASP A 136 -6.42 -9.42 -11.65
C ASP A 136 -5.34 -10.14 -10.83
N LEU A 137 -5.21 -9.85 -9.54
CA LEU A 137 -4.31 -10.55 -8.64
C LEU A 137 -4.84 -11.95 -8.30
N GLY A 138 -6.16 -12.13 -8.26
CA GLY A 138 -6.80 -13.36 -7.80
C GLY A 138 -6.74 -13.55 -6.28
N LEU A 139 -6.45 -12.50 -5.52
CA LEU A 139 -6.30 -12.49 -4.07
C LEU A 139 -7.00 -11.27 -3.48
N ASP A 140 -7.66 -11.45 -2.35
CA ASP A 140 -8.12 -10.33 -1.53
C ASP A 140 -7.00 -9.80 -0.61
N SER A 141 -7.28 -8.73 0.12
CA SER A 141 -6.35 -8.08 1.05
C SER A 141 -5.83 -9.04 2.14
N SER A 142 -6.71 -9.89 2.70
CA SER A 142 -6.36 -10.85 3.74
C SER A 142 -5.44 -11.96 3.20
N GLN A 143 -5.82 -12.53 2.06
CA GLN A 143 -5.03 -13.55 1.37
C GLN A 143 -3.66 -13.02 0.93
N PHE A 144 -3.62 -11.78 0.41
CA PHE A 144 -2.36 -11.12 0.05
C PHE A 144 -1.44 -10.96 1.27
N ARG A 145 -1.98 -10.50 2.41
CA ARG A 145 -1.21 -10.39 3.66
C ARG A 145 -0.67 -11.74 4.14
N MET A 146 -1.46 -12.80 4.05
CA MET A 146 -1.06 -14.13 4.49
C MET A 146 -0.02 -14.78 3.59
N THR A 147 -0.11 -14.57 2.28
CA THR A 147 0.73 -15.28 1.29
C THR A 147 1.97 -14.49 0.87
N MET A 148 1.83 -13.17 0.72
CA MET A 148 2.88 -12.31 0.18
C MET A 148 3.66 -11.56 1.27
N MET A 149 3.09 -11.46 2.47
CA MET A 149 3.67 -10.69 3.56
C MET A 149 3.55 -11.46 4.87
N ILE A 150 4.58 -12.21 5.20
CA ILE A 150 4.69 -12.81 6.54
C ILE A 150 5.11 -11.70 7.50
N ALA A 151 4.13 -10.99 8.07
CA ALA A 151 4.38 -9.94 9.03
C ALA A 151 5.13 -10.47 10.26
N GLN A 152 5.98 -9.65 10.84
CA GLN A 152 6.75 -9.99 12.04
C GLN A 152 5.80 -10.48 13.15
N GLY A 153 6.03 -11.68 13.66
CA GLY A 153 5.23 -12.33 14.71
C GLY A 153 4.06 -13.19 14.19
N ARG A 154 3.63 -13.05 12.93
CA ARG A 154 2.51 -13.84 12.38
C ARG A 154 2.92 -15.14 11.67
N PHE A 155 4.22 -15.43 11.59
CA PHE A 155 4.68 -16.74 11.08
C PHE A 155 4.09 -17.91 11.88
N MET A 156 3.98 -17.75 13.20
CA MET A 156 3.37 -18.78 14.06
C MET A 156 1.86 -18.91 13.84
N ASP A 157 1.16 -17.84 13.47
CA ASP A 157 -0.27 -17.89 13.15
C ASP A 157 -0.49 -18.73 11.87
N LEU A 158 0.38 -18.57 10.86
CA LEU A 158 0.35 -19.38 9.65
C LEU A 158 0.65 -20.88 9.94
N VAL A 159 1.62 -21.15 10.81
CA VAL A 159 1.98 -22.53 11.20
C VAL A 159 0.89 -23.16 12.07
N GLN A 160 0.22 -22.40 12.92
CA GLN A 160 -0.84 -22.85 13.83
C GLN A 160 -2.23 -22.79 13.20
N ALA A 161 -2.39 -22.17 12.03
CA ALA A 161 -3.67 -22.10 11.33
C ALA A 161 -4.24 -23.49 11.09
N LYS A 162 -5.53 -23.67 11.38
CA LYS A 162 -6.21 -24.95 11.17
C LYS A 162 -6.21 -25.32 9.70
N THR A 163 -6.25 -26.61 9.40
CA THR A 163 -6.20 -27.16 8.02
C THR A 163 -7.25 -26.50 7.09
N LYS A 164 -8.40 -26.10 7.63
CA LYS A 164 -9.46 -25.43 6.88
C LYS A 164 -9.03 -24.04 6.39
N ASP A 165 -8.39 -23.26 7.25
CA ASP A 165 -7.93 -21.90 6.94
C ASP A 165 -6.73 -21.94 5.97
N ARG A 166 -5.95 -23.03 5.97
CA ARG A 166 -4.88 -23.27 5.00
C ARG A 166 -5.39 -23.66 3.61
N LEU A 167 -6.51 -24.42 3.54
CA LEU A 167 -7.10 -24.85 2.27
C LEU A 167 -7.80 -23.72 1.51
N GLU A 168 -8.16 -22.62 2.19
CA GLU A 168 -8.70 -21.41 1.53
C GLU A 168 -7.59 -20.54 0.89
N ILE A 169 -6.31 -20.84 1.17
CA ILE A 169 -5.14 -20.09 0.66
C ILE A 169 -4.57 -20.74 -0.61
N PHE A 170 -4.84 -22.02 -0.84
CA PHE A 170 -4.37 -22.80 -1.98
C PHE A 170 -5.54 -23.29 -2.84
#